data_74875dc8a996a37273a8088ca76be9dd
#
_entry.id   74875dc8a996a37273a8088ca76be9dd
#
_cell.length_a   1.000
_cell.length_b   1.000
_cell.length_c   1.000
_cell.angle_alpha   90.00
_cell.angle_beta   90.00
_cell.angle_gamma   90.00
#
_symmetry.space_group_name_H-M   'P 1'
#
loop_
_entity.id
_entity.type
_entity.pdbx_description
1 polymer ?
#
loop_
_entity_poly.entity_id
_entity_poly.type
_entity_poly.pdbx_seq_one_letter_code
_entity_poly.pdbx_strand_id
1 'polypeptide(L)'
;VNFPAMNVGVILSGGQAPGGHNVISGIFDGIKKLNKDSKLYGFILGPGGLVDHNYMELTADIIDEYRNTGGFDIIGSGRTKLEKEEQFEKGYEILKELGIKALVIIGGDDSNTNACVLAEYYAAKNYGVQVIGCPKTIDGDLKNDMIETSFGFDTACKTYSEVIGNIQRDCNSARKYWHFIKLMGRSASHIALECALQVQPNMCIISEEVEAKDMSLDDIVTSIAKVVAERAAQGNNFGTVLIPEGLVEFIPAMKRLIAELNDFLAANAEEFAQIKKSHQRDYIIRKLSPENAAIYASLPEGVARQLSLDRDPHGNVQVSLIETEKLLSEMVGTKLAQWKEEGKFVGKFAAQHHFFGYEGRCAAPSNFCLL
;
A
#
# COMPACT_ATOMS: atom_id res chain seq x y z
N VAL A 1 -9.53 -41.63 9.69
CA VAL A 1 -8.83 -41.06 10.85
C VAL A 1 -9.81 -40.09 11.52
N ASN A 2 -10.18 -40.36 12.80
CA ASN A 2 -11.02 -39.45 13.59
C ASN A 2 -10.10 -38.38 14.19
N PHE A 3 -10.22 -37.15 13.71
CA PHE A 3 -9.54 -36.01 14.32
C PHE A 3 -10.36 -35.47 15.51
N PRO A 4 -9.69 -35.10 16.62
CA PRO A 4 -10.38 -34.46 17.73
C PRO A 4 -10.91 -33.08 17.30
N ALA A 5 -11.98 -32.61 17.96
CA ALA A 5 -12.45 -31.24 17.75
C ALA A 5 -11.37 -30.26 18.16
N MET A 6 -11.15 -29.25 17.31
CA MET A 6 -10.14 -28.21 17.53
C MET A 6 -10.78 -26.82 17.34
N ASN A 7 -10.67 -25.98 18.37
CA ASN A 7 -11.07 -24.59 18.27
C ASN A 7 -9.90 -23.76 17.75
N VAL A 8 -10.18 -22.92 16.77
CA VAL A 8 -9.20 -22.05 16.09
C VAL A 8 -9.64 -20.60 16.23
N GLY A 9 -8.68 -19.72 16.46
CA GLY A 9 -8.87 -18.27 16.44
C GLY A 9 -8.28 -17.66 15.18
N VAL A 10 -8.88 -16.59 14.66
CA VAL A 10 -8.38 -15.83 13.52
C VAL A 10 -8.33 -14.33 13.83
N ILE A 11 -7.31 -13.66 13.32
CA ILE A 11 -7.11 -12.21 13.42
C ILE A 11 -6.80 -11.69 12.03
N LEU A 12 -7.48 -10.60 11.62
CA LEU A 12 -7.12 -9.81 10.46
C LEU A 12 -6.30 -8.60 10.94
N SER A 13 -5.07 -8.47 10.48
CA SER A 13 -4.13 -7.45 10.97
C SER A 13 -3.58 -6.58 9.85
N GLY A 14 -3.56 -5.27 10.08
CA GLY A 14 -3.01 -4.29 9.15
C GLY A 14 -3.98 -3.86 8.04
N GLY A 15 -3.42 -3.39 6.91
CA GLY A 15 -4.21 -2.97 5.76
C GLY A 15 -4.90 -4.11 5.05
N GLN A 16 -6.02 -3.82 4.43
CA GLN A 16 -6.86 -4.82 3.74
C GLN A 16 -6.20 -5.31 2.44
N ALA A 17 -6.54 -6.52 2.06
CA ALA A 17 -6.25 -7.10 0.74
C ALA A 17 -7.36 -8.09 0.35
N PRO A 18 -7.64 -8.26 -0.95
CA PRO A 18 -8.62 -9.24 -1.41
C PRO A 18 -8.17 -10.65 -1.06
N GLY A 19 -9.04 -11.44 -0.44
CA GLY A 19 -8.75 -12.82 -0.07
C GLY A 19 -8.76 -13.11 1.44
N GLY A 20 -8.80 -12.09 2.30
CA GLY A 20 -8.86 -12.29 3.75
C GLY A 20 -10.09 -13.10 4.19
N HIS A 21 -11.26 -12.83 3.65
CA HIS A 21 -12.47 -13.60 3.88
C HIS A 21 -12.35 -15.04 3.35
N ASN A 22 -11.63 -15.25 2.26
CA ASN A 22 -11.38 -16.57 1.70
C ASN A 22 -10.48 -17.43 2.62
N VAL A 23 -9.46 -16.84 3.21
CA VAL A 23 -8.60 -17.53 4.20
C VAL A 23 -9.47 -17.97 5.40
N ILE A 24 -10.31 -17.10 5.93
CA ILE A 24 -11.21 -17.40 7.05
C ILE A 24 -12.19 -18.51 6.67
N SER A 25 -12.82 -18.41 5.51
CA SER A 25 -13.76 -19.43 5.00
C SER A 25 -13.07 -20.77 4.80
N GLY A 26 -11.85 -20.77 4.25
CA GLY A 26 -11.06 -21.99 4.07
C GLY A 26 -10.68 -22.66 5.39
N ILE A 27 -10.32 -21.88 6.41
CA ILE A 27 -10.06 -22.40 7.76
C ILE A 27 -11.35 -23.01 8.34
N PHE A 28 -12.47 -22.31 8.24
CA PHE A 28 -13.78 -22.80 8.71
C PHE A 28 -14.13 -24.14 8.05
N ASP A 29 -14.11 -24.18 6.75
CA ASP A 29 -14.44 -25.41 6.00
C ASP A 29 -13.48 -26.56 6.34
N GLY A 30 -12.19 -26.26 6.44
CA GLY A 30 -11.16 -27.23 6.80
C GLY A 30 -11.39 -27.87 8.16
N ILE A 31 -11.58 -27.07 9.21
CA ILE A 31 -11.79 -27.60 10.56
C ILE A 31 -13.12 -28.35 10.69
N LYS A 32 -14.18 -27.87 10.03
CA LYS A 32 -15.48 -28.54 10.01
C LYS A 32 -15.46 -29.86 9.25
N LYS A 33 -14.67 -29.95 8.18
CA LYS A 33 -14.46 -31.20 7.45
C LYS A 33 -13.73 -32.25 8.27
N LEU A 34 -12.76 -31.81 9.09
CA LEU A 34 -12.02 -32.71 9.98
C LEU A 34 -12.87 -33.16 11.18
N ASN A 35 -13.57 -32.22 11.78
CA ASN A 35 -14.49 -32.52 12.90
C ASN A 35 -15.58 -31.43 13.00
N LYS A 36 -16.84 -31.82 12.91
CA LYS A 36 -17.98 -30.91 12.91
C LYS A 36 -18.13 -30.10 14.21
N ASP A 37 -17.60 -30.61 15.32
CA ASP A 37 -17.67 -29.96 16.63
C ASP A 37 -16.59 -28.89 16.82
N SER A 38 -15.65 -28.77 15.89
CA SER A 38 -14.65 -27.70 15.88
C SER A 38 -15.31 -26.33 15.70
N LYS A 39 -14.77 -25.32 16.37
CA LYS A 39 -15.28 -23.95 16.32
C LYS A 39 -14.20 -22.99 15.82
N LEU A 40 -14.64 -21.96 15.09
CA LEU A 40 -13.81 -20.86 14.64
C LEU A 40 -14.23 -19.56 15.37
N TYR A 41 -13.28 -18.87 15.97
CA TYR A 41 -13.48 -17.59 16.64
C TYR A 41 -12.73 -16.50 15.91
N GLY A 42 -13.39 -15.37 15.63
CA GLY A 42 -12.77 -14.17 15.08
C GLY A 42 -12.56 -13.13 16.17
N PHE A 43 -11.34 -12.58 16.28
CA PHE A 43 -11.05 -11.48 17.18
C PHE A 43 -11.31 -10.16 16.46
N ILE A 44 -12.12 -9.30 17.07
CA ILE A 44 -12.67 -8.11 16.43
C ILE A 44 -11.64 -6.97 16.42
N LEU A 45 -11.52 -6.30 15.27
CA LEU A 45 -10.64 -5.14 15.04
C LEU A 45 -9.15 -5.42 15.27
N GLY A 46 -8.72 -6.60 14.86
CA GLY A 46 -7.29 -6.95 14.81
C GLY A 46 -6.74 -7.51 16.13
N PRO A 47 -5.40 -7.42 16.32
CA PRO A 47 -4.75 -7.99 17.51
C PRO A 47 -5.22 -7.37 18.83
N GLY A 48 -5.74 -6.14 18.81
CA GLY A 48 -6.37 -5.52 19.98
C GLY A 48 -7.54 -6.33 20.52
N GLY A 49 -8.32 -6.94 19.63
CA GLY A 49 -9.44 -7.79 20.03
C GLY A 49 -9.02 -9.02 20.86
N LEU A 50 -7.84 -9.55 20.61
CA LEU A 50 -7.27 -10.62 21.43
C LEU A 50 -6.99 -10.14 22.86
N VAL A 51 -6.37 -8.97 23.01
CA VAL A 51 -6.02 -8.39 24.33
C VAL A 51 -7.27 -7.94 25.09
N ASP A 52 -8.24 -7.38 24.38
CA ASP A 52 -9.46 -6.83 24.97
C ASP A 52 -10.57 -7.88 25.15
N HIS A 53 -10.30 -9.14 24.82
CA HIS A 53 -11.26 -10.25 24.84
C HIS A 53 -12.53 -9.95 24.03
N ASN A 54 -12.34 -9.23 22.90
CA ASN A 54 -13.41 -8.90 21.97
C ASN A 54 -13.41 -9.87 20.79
N TYR A 55 -14.36 -10.78 20.77
CA TYR A 55 -14.42 -11.86 19.81
C TYR A 55 -15.86 -12.23 19.46
N MET A 56 -16.02 -13.01 18.41
CA MET A 56 -17.27 -13.67 18.05
C MET A 56 -17.01 -15.08 17.54
N GLU A 57 -17.95 -16.00 17.73
CA GLU A 57 -17.95 -17.29 17.04
C GLU A 57 -18.37 -17.08 15.59
N LEU A 58 -17.56 -17.55 14.64
CA LEU A 58 -17.86 -17.51 13.23
C LEU A 58 -18.64 -18.77 12.84
N THR A 59 -19.94 -18.61 12.71
CA THR A 59 -20.88 -19.68 12.31
C THR A 59 -20.98 -19.80 10.79
N ALA A 60 -21.58 -20.90 10.31
CA ALA A 60 -21.77 -21.11 8.86
C ALA A 60 -22.53 -19.95 8.19
N ASP A 61 -23.57 -19.45 8.82
CA ASP A 61 -24.38 -18.35 8.29
C ASP A 61 -23.55 -17.08 8.10
N ILE A 62 -22.69 -16.73 9.08
CA ILE A 62 -21.80 -15.58 8.99
C ILE A 62 -20.76 -15.82 7.90
N ILE A 63 -20.12 -16.98 7.85
CA ILE A 63 -19.11 -17.31 6.83
C ILE A 63 -19.72 -17.21 5.44
N ASP A 64 -20.92 -17.70 5.23
CA ASP A 64 -21.58 -17.73 3.91
C ASP A 64 -21.91 -16.33 3.38
N GLU A 65 -22.18 -15.35 4.26
CA GLU A 65 -22.36 -13.95 3.86
C GLU A 65 -21.10 -13.34 3.26
N TYR A 66 -19.91 -13.78 3.70
CA TYR A 66 -18.63 -13.18 3.31
C TYR A 66 -17.83 -14.01 2.30
N ARG A 67 -18.32 -15.18 1.89
CA ARG A 67 -17.62 -16.00 0.90
C ARG A 67 -17.38 -15.24 -0.39
N ASN A 68 -16.13 -15.24 -0.85
CA ASN A 68 -15.71 -14.62 -2.10
C ASN A 68 -16.00 -13.11 -2.18
N THR A 69 -16.10 -12.45 -1.05
CA THR A 69 -16.20 -10.99 -0.96
C THR A 69 -14.84 -10.38 -0.63
N GLY A 70 -14.64 -9.13 -1.05
CA GLY A 70 -13.43 -8.37 -0.71
C GLY A 70 -13.53 -7.73 0.68
N GLY A 71 -12.44 -7.12 1.11
CA GLY A 71 -12.38 -6.43 2.39
C GLY A 71 -12.03 -7.33 3.57
N PHE A 72 -12.08 -6.75 4.78
CA PHE A 72 -11.80 -7.40 6.06
C PHE A 72 -12.94 -7.17 7.07
N ASP A 73 -14.12 -6.85 6.57
CA ASP A 73 -15.25 -6.40 7.39
C ASP A 73 -15.98 -7.51 8.14
N ILE A 74 -15.70 -8.79 7.85
CA ILE A 74 -16.26 -9.91 8.63
C ILE A 74 -15.95 -9.78 10.14
N ILE A 75 -14.73 -9.38 10.49
CA ILE A 75 -14.30 -9.15 11.88
C ILE A 75 -13.53 -7.82 12.05
N GLY A 76 -13.38 -7.05 10.98
CA GLY A 76 -12.56 -5.86 10.97
C GLY A 76 -11.07 -6.16 11.10
N SER A 77 -10.25 -5.13 10.97
CA SER A 77 -8.80 -5.24 11.16
C SER A 77 -8.27 -4.10 12.02
N GLY A 78 -7.06 -4.28 12.56
CA GLY A 78 -6.41 -3.27 13.38
C GLY A 78 -4.88 -3.38 13.30
N ARG A 79 -4.20 -2.36 13.82
CA ARG A 79 -2.73 -2.24 13.78
C ARG A 79 -2.08 -2.29 15.14
N THR A 80 -2.78 -2.77 16.16
CA THR A 80 -2.23 -2.95 17.51
C THR A 80 -1.06 -3.92 17.45
N LYS A 81 0.11 -3.48 17.91
CA LYS A 81 1.28 -4.36 18.07
C LYS A 81 1.22 -5.04 19.42
N LEU A 82 1.47 -6.34 19.43
CA LEU A 82 1.64 -7.12 20.65
C LEU A 82 3.14 -7.17 20.97
N GLU A 83 3.59 -6.35 21.89
CA GLU A 83 5.01 -6.19 22.23
C GLU A 83 5.32 -6.47 23.71
N LYS A 84 4.29 -6.40 24.56
CA LYS A 84 4.44 -6.52 26.01
C LYS A 84 3.97 -7.89 26.49
N GLU A 85 4.71 -8.44 27.45
CA GLU A 85 4.37 -9.71 28.08
C GLU A 85 2.93 -9.72 28.63
N GLU A 86 2.50 -8.60 29.22
CA GLU A 86 1.11 -8.46 29.71
C GLU A 86 0.07 -8.65 28.60
N GLN A 87 0.33 -8.17 27.37
CA GLN A 87 -0.57 -8.36 26.23
C GLN A 87 -0.61 -9.82 25.79
N PHE A 88 0.52 -10.53 25.81
CA PHE A 88 0.61 -11.94 25.47
C PHE A 88 -0.16 -12.80 26.47
N GLU A 89 -0.03 -12.49 27.77
CA GLU A 89 -0.74 -13.20 28.83
C GLU A 89 -2.26 -12.97 28.76
N LYS A 90 -2.72 -11.73 28.57
CA LYS A 90 -4.15 -11.43 28.35
C LYS A 90 -4.70 -12.17 27.14
N GLY A 91 -3.94 -12.21 26.05
CA GLY A 91 -4.30 -13.00 24.89
C GLY A 91 -4.42 -14.49 25.20
N TYR A 92 -3.48 -15.05 25.97
CA TYR A 92 -3.54 -16.45 26.36
C TYR A 92 -4.74 -16.77 27.25
N GLU A 93 -5.13 -15.89 28.16
CA GLU A 93 -6.30 -16.09 29.02
C GLU A 93 -7.56 -16.40 28.21
N ILE A 94 -7.85 -15.59 27.19
CA ILE A 94 -9.05 -15.81 26.36
C ILE A 94 -8.91 -17.04 25.45
N LEU A 95 -7.71 -17.31 24.91
CA LEU A 95 -7.47 -18.52 24.10
C LEU A 95 -7.70 -19.77 24.94
N LYS A 96 -7.26 -19.76 26.19
CA LYS A 96 -7.47 -20.87 27.14
C LYS A 96 -8.95 -21.04 27.50
N GLU A 97 -9.64 -19.93 27.78
CA GLU A 97 -11.07 -19.94 28.11
C GLU A 97 -11.91 -20.55 26.99
N LEU A 98 -11.63 -20.16 25.74
CA LEU A 98 -12.31 -20.64 24.53
C LEU A 98 -11.82 -22.03 24.06
N GLY A 99 -10.81 -22.58 24.70
CA GLY A 99 -10.20 -23.86 24.30
C GLY A 99 -9.52 -23.81 22.94
N ILE A 100 -9.05 -22.64 22.52
CA ILE A 100 -8.37 -22.43 21.24
C ILE A 100 -6.98 -23.07 21.29
N LYS A 101 -6.66 -23.89 20.29
CA LYS A 101 -5.38 -24.58 20.15
C LYS A 101 -4.50 -24.05 19.02
N ALA A 102 -5.10 -23.29 18.10
CA ALA A 102 -4.39 -22.62 17.03
C ALA A 102 -4.94 -21.22 16.83
N LEU A 103 -4.04 -20.25 16.65
CA LEU A 103 -4.35 -18.86 16.33
C LEU A 103 -3.71 -18.52 14.98
N VAL A 104 -4.53 -18.09 14.02
CA VAL A 104 -4.06 -17.67 12.70
C VAL A 104 -4.09 -16.14 12.61
N ILE A 105 -2.94 -15.54 12.35
CA ILE A 105 -2.79 -14.10 12.18
C ILE A 105 -2.58 -13.81 10.70
N ILE A 106 -3.57 -13.17 10.08
CA ILE A 106 -3.58 -12.84 8.66
C ILE A 106 -3.18 -11.38 8.52
N GLY A 107 -2.03 -11.11 7.90
CA GLY A 107 -1.53 -9.75 7.77
C GLY A 107 -0.22 -9.61 6.99
N GLY A 108 0.32 -8.39 6.95
CA GLY A 108 1.59 -8.06 6.30
C GLY A 108 2.82 -8.45 7.13
N ASP A 109 3.98 -7.89 6.79
CA ASP A 109 5.29 -8.17 7.42
C ASP A 109 5.27 -7.99 8.92
N ASP A 110 4.85 -6.81 9.39
CA ASP A 110 4.79 -6.48 10.82
C ASP A 110 3.89 -7.47 11.58
N SER A 111 2.78 -7.85 10.96
CA SER A 111 1.82 -8.79 11.55
C SER A 111 2.39 -10.20 11.65
N ASN A 112 3.13 -10.65 10.64
CA ASN A 112 3.79 -11.96 10.64
C ASN A 112 4.99 -11.99 11.58
N THR A 113 5.76 -10.89 11.68
CA THR A 113 6.80 -10.73 12.70
C THR A 113 6.21 -10.82 14.10
N ASN A 114 5.10 -10.14 14.33
CA ASN A 114 4.40 -10.17 15.62
C ASN A 114 3.84 -11.58 15.93
N ALA A 115 3.32 -12.28 14.91
CA ALA A 115 2.89 -13.68 15.05
C ALA A 115 4.05 -14.60 15.45
N CYS A 116 5.24 -14.40 14.89
CA CYS A 116 6.44 -15.17 15.23
C CYS A 116 6.83 -14.95 16.70
N VAL A 117 6.89 -13.71 17.17
CA VAL A 117 7.19 -13.38 18.57
C VAL A 117 6.18 -14.02 19.52
N LEU A 118 4.89 -13.94 19.20
CA LEU A 118 3.83 -14.55 19.99
C LEU A 118 3.94 -16.09 20.01
N ALA A 119 4.27 -16.71 18.88
CA ALA A 119 4.49 -18.14 18.75
C ALA A 119 5.64 -18.62 19.64
N GLU A 120 6.78 -17.92 19.61
CA GLU A 120 7.93 -18.22 20.45
C GLU A 120 7.61 -18.08 21.94
N TYR A 121 6.91 -17.02 22.31
CA TYR A 121 6.50 -16.81 23.71
C TYR A 121 5.59 -17.94 24.22
N TYR A 122 4.54 -18.31 23.45
CA TYR A 122 3.64 -19.37 23.87
C TYR A 122 4.30 -20.76 23.87
N ALA A 123 5.25 -20.99 22.96
CA ALA A 123 6.06 -22.20 22.97
C ALA A 123 6.98 -22.26 24.22
N ALA A 124 7.66 -21.19 24.56
CA ALA A 124 8.53 -21.12 25.75
C ALA A 124 7.75 -21.33 27.06
N LYS A 125 6.52 -20.86 27.13
CA LYS A 125 5.63 -21.05 28.29
C LYS A 125 4.92 -22.42 28.27
N ASN A 126 5.08 -23.24 27.24
CA ASN A 126 4.37 -24.52 27.06
C ASN A 126 2.83 -24.38 27.12
N TYR A 127 2.28 -23.32 26.56
CA TYR A 127 0.84 -23.04 26.59
C TYR A 127 0.02 -23.94 25.68
N GLY A 128 0.64 -24.65 24.75
CA GLY A 128 -0.04 -25.59 23.85
C GLY A 128 -0.94 -24.91 22.82
N VAL A 129 -0.68 -23.65 22.52
CA VAL A 129 -1.34 -22.89 21.45
C VAL A 129 -0.33 -22.69 20.32
N GLN A 130 -0.69 -23.10 19.11
CA GLN A 130 0.08 -22.83 17.91
C GLN A 130 -0.32 -21.48 17.33
N VAL A 131 0.66 -20.65 16.95
CA VAL A 131 0.41 -19.38 16.28
C VAL A 131 0.97 -19.49 14.88
N ILE A 132 0.13 -19.21 13.87
CA ILE A 132 0.44 -19.35 12.46
C ILE A 132 0.23 -18.01 11.79
N GLY A 133 1.28 -17.48 11.14
CA GLY A 133 1.20 -16.31 10.29
C GLY A 133 0.71 -16.69 8.88
N CYS A 134 -0.24 -15.92 8.35
CA CYS A 134 -0.68 -16.02 6.96
C CYS A 134 -0.35 -14.72 6.24
N PRO A 135 0.69 -14.70 5.38
CA PRO A 135 1.13 -13.48 4.72
C PRO A 135 0.12 -12.97 3.71
N LYS A 136 -0.07 -11.66 3.74
CA LYS A 136 -0.96 -10.90 2.87
C LYS A 136 -0.26 -9.63 2.39
N THR A 137 -0.31 -9.34 1.11
CA THR A 137 0.04 -8.02 0.54
C THR A 137 -0.51 -7.88 -0.86
N ILE A 138 -0.92 -6.66 -1.23
CA ILE A 138 -1.17 -6.34 -2.64
C ILE A 138 0.12 -6.00 -3.38
N ASP A 139 1.21 -5.66 -2.69
CA ASP A 139 2.46 -5.19 -3.29
C ASP A 139 3.25 -6.30 -4.00
N GLY A 140 2.97 -7.56 -3.69
CA GLY A 140 3.64 -8.71 -4.31
C GLY A 140 5.08 -8.94 -3.82
N ASP A 141 5.47 -8.31 -2.72
CA ASP A 141 6.83 -8.32 -2.17
C ASP A 141 7.08 -9.40 -1.10
N LEU A 142 6.02 -9.99 -0.54
CA LEU A 142 6.12 -11.13 0.39
C LEU A 142 6.18 -12.46 -0.38
N LYS A 143 7.36 -12.78 -0.85
CA LYS A 143 7.64 -14.00 -1.61
C LYS A 143 8.97 -14.62 -1.16
N ASN A 144 8.98 -15.94 -1.01
CA ASN A 144 10.19 -16.73 -0.73
C ASN A 144 10.00 -18.18 -1.21
N ASP A 145 10.94 -19.06 -0.93
CA ASP A 145 10.89 -20.47 -1.34
C ASP A 145 9.69 -21.24 -0.75
N MET A 146 9.14 -20.78 0.36
CA MET A 146 7.99 -21.39 1.04
C MET A 146 6.65 -20.74 0.67
N ILE A 147 6.69 -19.49 0.19
CA ILE A 147 5.54 -18.68 -0.17
C ILE A 147 5.72 -18.25 -1.63
N GLU A 148 5.08 -18.97 -2.54
CA GLU A 148 5.15 -18.66 -3.96
C GLU A 148 4.52 -17.31 -4.28
N THR A 149 3.40 -17.00 -3.62
CA THR A 149 2.68 -15.75 -3.77
C THR A 149 1.87 -15.44 -2.51
N SER A 150 1.79 -14.17 -2.15
CA SER A 150 0.85 -13.69 -1.13
C SER A 150 -0.46 -13.27 -1.78
N PHE A 151 -1.57 -13.54 -1.11
CA PHE A 151 -2.87 -13.20 -1.65
C PHE A 151 -3.09 -11.67 -1.69
N GLY A 152 -3.88 -11.21 -2.64
CA GLY A 152 -4.26 -9.83 -2.85
C GLY A 152 -3.63 -9.17 -4.07
N PHE A 153 -2.41 -9.51 -4.45
CA PHE A 153 -1.69 -8.95 -5.59
C PHE A 153 -2.42 -9.18 -6.93
N ASP A 154 -2.76 -10.42 -7.23
CA ASP A 154 -3.43 -10.77 -8.50
C ASP A 154 -4.75 -10.02 -8.67
N THR A 155 -5.58 -9.99 -7.64
CA THR A 155 -6.87 -9.30 -7.66
C THR A 155 -6.72 -7.79 -7.82
N ALA A 156 -5.77 -7.18 -7.11
CA ALA A 156 -5.50 -5.76 -7.22
C ALA A 156 -5.03 -5.39 -8.64
N CYS A 157 -4.10 -6.15 -9.20
CA CYS A 157 -3.62 -5.94 -10.57
C CYS A 157 -4.72 -6.09 -11.61
N LYS A 158 -5.57 -7.12 -11.47
CA LYS A 158 -6.71 -7.32 -12.35
C LYS A 158 -7.70 -6.15 -12.30
N THR A 159 -8.05 -5.72 -11.10
CA THR A 159 -8.97 -4.60 -10.89
C THR A 159 -8.44 -3.32 -11.51
N TYR A 160 -7.18 -2.98 -11.21
CA TYR A 160 -6.56 -1.78 -11.77
C TYR A 160 -6.41 -1.86 -13.28
N SER A 161 -6.02 -2.99 -13.83
CA SER A 161 -5.86 -3.17 -15.29
C SER A 161 -7.18 -2.97 -16.04
N GLU A 162 -8.31 -3.45 -15.50
CA GLU A 162 -9.61 -3.25 -16.09
C GLU A 162 -9.99 -1.75 -16.15
N VAL A 163 -9.78 -1.02 -15.04
CA VAL A 163 -10.09 0.41 -14.99
C VAL A 163 -9.14 1.23 -15.87
N ILE A 164 -7.83 0.91 -15.87
CA ILE A 164 -6.86 1.55 -16.77
C ILE A 164 -7.26 1.32 -18.23
N GLY A 165 -7.65 0.10 -18.59
CA GLY A 165 -8.11 -0.24 -19.92
C GLY A 165 -9.31 0.61 -20.36
N ASN A 166 -10.26 0.88 -19.47
CA ASN A 166 -11.40 1.77 -19.72
C ASN A 166 -10.95 3.22 -19.96
N ILE A 167 -9.99 3.73 -19.13
CA ILE A 167 -9.42 5.06 -19.32
C ILE A 167 -8.68 5.16 -20.66
N GLN A 168 -7.95 4.13 -21.06
CA GLN A 168 -7.28 4.10 -22.35
C GLN A 168 -8.26 4.12 -23.54
N ARG A 169 -9.41 3.48 -23.41
CA ARG A 169 -10.48 3.57 -24.42
C ARG A 169 -11.02 4.97 -24.55
N ASP A 170 -11.28 5.64 -23.42
CA ASP A 170 -11.68 7.05 -23.42
C ASP A 170 -10.58 7.95 -24.00
N CYS A 171 -9.35 7.75 -23.56
CA CYS A 171 -8.18 8.45 -24.06
C CYS A 171 -8.03 8.38 -25.58
N ASN A 172 -8.17 7.18 -26.15
CA ASN A 172 -8.12 6.96 -27.60
C ASN A 172 -9.32 7.56 -28.34
N SER A 173 -10.46 7.64 -27.69
CA SER A 173 -11.68 8.23 -28.26
C SER A 173 -11.63 9.76 -28.27
N ALA A 174 -11.25 10.36 -27.14
CA ALA A 174 -11.20 11.81 -26.98
C ALA A 174 -9.96 12.46 -27.64
N ARG A 175 -8.83 11.76 -27.66
CA ARG A 175 -7.52 12.20 -28.20
C ARG A 175 -7.04 13.56 -27.68
N LYS A 176 -7.32 13.85 -26.37
CA LYS A 176 -7.12 15.19 -25.80
C LYS A 176 -6.17 15.23 -24.64
N TYR A 177 -6.09 14.16 -23.82
CA TYR A 177 -5.49 14.22 -22.51
C TYR A 177 -4.38 13.19 -22.34
N TRP A 178 -3.38 13.56 -21.53
CA TRP A 178 -2.46 12.64 -20.91
C TRP A 178 -2.97 12.28 -19.53
N HIS A 179 -3.21 10.98 -19.30
CA HIS A 179 -3.69 10.46 -18.04
C HIS A 179 -2.51 9.98 -17.20
N PHE A 180 -2.28 10.65 -16.09
CA PHE A 180 -1.29 10.30 -15.07
C PHE A 180 -1.98 9.46 -14.01
N ILE A 181 -1.62 8.18 -13.93
CA ILE A 181 -2.32 7.19 -13.13
C ILE A 181 -1.37 6.66 -12.08
N LYS A 182 -1.59 7.07 -10.82
CA LYS A 182 -0.90 6.53 -9.66
C LYS A 182 -1.58 5.26 -9.20
N LEU A 183 -0.80 4.19 -9.00
CA LEU A 183 -1.27 2.89 -8.53
C LEU A 183 -0.76 2.65 -7.11
N MET A 184 -1.64 2.15 -6.24
CA MET A 184 -1.25 1.72 -4.90
C MET A 184 -0.20 0.61 -4.98
N GLY A 185 0.64 0.53 -3.98
CA GLY A 185 1.82 -0.34 -3.92
C GLY A 185 3.04 0.50 -3.58
N ARG A 186 3.45 0.48 -2.28
CA ARG A 186 4.48 1.37 -1.78
C ARG A 186 5.86 0.74 -1.82
N SER A 187 5.95 -0.52 -1.42
CA SER A 187 7.24 -1.20 -1.18
C SER A 187 7.93 -1.65 -2.47
N ALA A 188 7.18 -1.80 -3.54
CA ALA A 188 7.68 -2.27 -4.84
C ALA A 188 6.80 -1.77 -5.98
N SER A 189 7.33 -1.78 -7.20
CA SER A 189 6.61 -1.40 -8.43
C SER A 189 5.94 -2.58 -9.13
N HIS A 190 5.75 -3.71 -8.45
CA HIS A 190 5.21 -4.93 -9.05
C HIS A 190 3.81 -4.73 -9.62
N ILE A 191 2.91 -4.01 -8.91
CA ILE A 191 1.56 -3.71 -9.40
C ILE A 191 1.62 -2.86 -10.68
N ALA A 192 2.44 -1.81 -10.67
CA ALA A 192 2.59 -0.94 -11.84
C ALA A 192 3.13 -1.70 -13.05
N LEU A 193 4.13 -2.57 -12.84
CA LEU A 193 4.70 -3.41 -13.87
C LEU A 193 3.70 -4.41 -14.42
N GLU A 194 2.98 -5.14 -13.56
CA GLU A 194 1.97 -6.12 -13.97
C GLU A 194 0.85 -5.46 -14.76
N CYS A 195 0.34 -4.33 -14.28
CA CYS A 195 -0.66 -3.56 -15.02
C CYS A 195 -0.12 -3.07 -16.37
N ALA A 196 1.14 -2.62 -16.42
CA ALA A 196 1.75 -2.19 -17.68
C ALA A 196 1.85 -3.33 -18.70
N LEU A 197 2.19 -4.54 -18.25
CA LEU A 197 2.22 -5.73 -19.11
C LEU A 197 0.84 -6.09 -19.66
N GLN A 198 -0.21 -5.88 -18.88
CA GLN A 198 -1.58 -6.17 -19.30
C GLN A 198 -2.19 -5.10 -20.23
N VAL A 199 -1.95 -3.81 -19.96
CA VAL A 199 -2.63 -2.72 -20.65
C VAL A 199 -1.75 -1.94 -21.64
N GLN A 200 -0.44 -2.14 -21.63
CA GLN A 200 0.52 -1.49 -22.53
C GLN A 200 0.34 0.03 -22.59
N PRO A 201 0.60 0.76 -21.48
CA PRO A 201 0.54 2.21 -21.45
C PRO A 201 1.64 2.83 -22.31
N ASN A 202 1.55 4.13 -22.57
CA ASN A 202 2.61 4.83 -23.28
C ASN A 202 3.90 4.94 -22.46
N MET A 203 3.77 4.96 -21.13
CA MET A 203 4.90 4.93 -20.21
C MET A 203 4.50 4.30 -18.89
N CYS A 204 5.42 3.55 -18.30
CA CYS A 204 5.33 3.06 -16.92
C CYS A 204 6.64 3.38 -16.20
N ILE A 205 6.56 4.00 -15.04
CA ILE A 205 7.72 4.28 -14.21
C ILE A 205 7.92 3.11 -13.27
N ILE A 206 9.15 2.62 -13.17
CA ILE A 206 9.55 1.55 -12.26
C ILE A 206 10.50 2.16 -11.21
N SER A 207 10.07 2.18 -9.96
CA SER A 207 10.79 2.84 -8.87
C SER A 207 12.19 2.26 -8.67
N GLU A 208 12.32 0.95 -8.78
CA GLU A 208 13.60 0.23 -8.62
C GLU A 208 14.60 0.60 -9.72
N GLU A 209 14.15 0.87 -10.94
CA GLU A 209 15.02 1.39 -12.01
C GLU A 209 15.46 2.83 -11.75
N VAL A 210 14.57 3.65 -11.20
CA VAL A 210 14.87 5.02 -10.81
C VAL A 210 15.98 5.05 -9.77
N GLU A 211 15.88 4.21 -8.74
CA GLU A 211 16.90 4.10 -7.70
C GLU A 211 18.23 3.56 -8.28
N ALA A 212 18.18 2.48 -9.03
CA ALA A 212 19.38 1.85 -9.60
C ALA A 212 20.15 2.76 -10.58
N LYS A 213 19.45 3.64 -11.27
CA LYS A 213 20.04 4.59 -12.22
C LYS A 213 20.36 5.96 -11.59
N ASP A 214 20.15 6.11 -10.29
CA ASP A 214 20.29 7.39 -9.54
C ASP A 214 19.57 8.56 -10.23
N MET A 215 18.35 8.31 -10.71
CA MET A 215 17.58 9.32 -11.42
C MET A 215 17.05 10.39 -10.46
N SER A 216 17.19 11.64 -10.89
CA SER A 216 16.54 12.77 -10.22
C SER A 216 15.07 12.89 -10.64
N LEU A 217 14.32 13.71 -9.89
CA LEU A 217 12.94 14.04 -10.27
C LEU A 217 12.89 14.70 -11.68
N ASP A 218 13.88 15.55 -12.00
CA ASP A 218 13.97 16.18 -13.33
C ASP A 218 14.26 15.18 -14.45
N ASP A 219 15.04 14.13 -14.19
CA ASP A 219 15.29 13.06 -15.16
C ASP A 219 14.01 12.30 -15.49
N ILE A 220 13.19 12.00 -14.48
CA ILE A 220 11.88 11.35 -14.66
C ILE A 220 10.96 12.26 -15.48
N VAL A 221 10.84 13.53 -15.09
CA VAL A 221 10.03 14.53 -15.79
C VAL A 221 10.48 14.69 -17.25
N THR A 222 11.79 14.74 -17.48
CA THR A 222 12.37 14.83 -18.82
C THR A 222 12.03 13.58 -19.66
N SER A 223 12.08 12.40 -19.07
CA SER A 223 11.72 11.15 -19.75
C SER A 223 10.27 11.15 -20.20
N ILE A 224 9.35 11.59 -19.33
CA ILE A 224 7.92 11.71 -19.67
C ILE A 224 7.74 12.78 -20.77
N ALA A 225 8.34 13.94 -20.61
CA ALA A 225 8.24 15.05 -21.58
C ALA A 225 8.72 14.63 -22.98
N LYS A 226 9.77 13.81 -23.07
CA LYS A 226 10.25 13.25 -24.35
C LYS A 226 9.19 12.40 -25.03
N VAL A 227 8.57 11.46 -24.29
CA VAL A 227 7.50 10.61 -24.84
C VAL A 227 6.32 11.46 -25.31
N VAL A 228 5.94 12.47 -24.53
CA VAL A 228 4.86 13.40 -24.91
C VAL A 228 5.21 14.15 -26.19
N ALA A 229 6.43 14.69 -26.31
CA ALA A 229 6.88 15.45 -27.47
C ALA A 229 6.99 14.58 -28.72
N GLU A 230 7.52 13.36 -28.61
CA GLU A 230 7.62 12.41 -29.72
C GLU A 230 6.24 12.01 -30.26
N ARG A 231 5.28 11.76 -29.37
CA ARG A 231 3.89 11.45 -29.78
C ARG A 231 3.21 12.66 -30.40
N ALA A 232 3.42 13.85 -29.86
CA ALA A 232 2.87 15.09 -30.41
C ALA A 232 3.41 15.38 -31.83
N ALA A 233 4.67 15.09 -32.10
CA ALA A 233 5.26 15.18 -33.45
C ALA A 233 4.58 14.26 -34.47
N GLN A 234 3.95 13.17 -34.01
CA GLN A 234 3.13 12.25 -34.80
C GLN A 234 1.62 12.64 -34.83
N GLY A 235 1.26 13.79 -34.27
CA GLY A 235 -0.13 14.24 -34.16
C GLY A 235 -0.92 13.67 -33.00
N ASN A 236 -0.27 12.94 -32.06
CA ASN A 236 -0.91 12.27 -30.94
C ASN A 236 -0.64 13.03 -29.63
N ASN A 237 -1.56 13.93 -29.25
CA ASN A 237 -1.47 14.73 -28.01
C ASN A 237 -2.20 14.05 -26.83
N PHE A 238 -2.13 12.76 -26.72
CA PHE A 238 -2.79 11.97 -25.68
C PHE A 238 -1.99 10.71 -25.35
N GLY A 239 -2.22 10.16 -24.17
CA GLY A 239 -1.59 8.93 -23.72
C GLY A 239 -1.81 8.65 -22.23
N THR A 240 -1.17 7.60 -21.75
CA THR A 240 -1.24 7.15 -20.36
C THR A 240 0.14 6.93 -19.77
N VAL A 241 0.32 7.36 -18.53
CA VAL A 241 1.54 7.17 -17.73
C VAL A 241 1.15 6.48 -16.44
N LEU A 242 1.71 5.31 -16.16
CA LEU A 242 1.54 4.61 -14.88
C LEU A 242 2.65 4.98 -13.91
N ILE A 243 2.28 5.28 -12.67
CA ILE A 243 3.16 5.78 -11.62
C ILE A 243 2.97 4.93 -10.37
N PRO A 244 4.02 4.28 -9.85
CA PRO A 244 3.94 3.57 -8.58
C PRO A 244 3.83 4.55 -7.40
N GLU A 245 3.00 4.24 -6.42
CA GLU A 245 2.75 5.07 -5.24
C GLU A 245 4.04 5.44 -4.48
N GLY A 246 4.97 4.50 -4.37
CA GLY A 246 6.20 4.67 -3.63
C GLY A 246 7.31 5.44 -4.35
N LEU A 247 7.10 5.89 -5.58
CA LEU A 247 8.14 6.48 -6.45
C LEU A 247 9.02 7.51 -5.74
N VAL A 248 8.42 8.42 -4.96
CA VAL A 248 9.16 9.52 -4.33
C VAL A 248 10.23 9.03 -3.36
N GLU A 249 9.97 7.90 -2.67
CA GLU A 249 10.93 7.29 -1.73
C GLU A 249 12.08 6.56 -2.44
N PHE A 250 11.95 6.24 -3.73
CA PHE A 250 12.97 5.60 -4.55
C PHE A 250 13.85 6.59 -5.32
N ILE A 251 13.51 7.88 -5.34
CA ILE A 251 14.35 8.93 -5.89
C ILE A 251 15.41 9.28 -4.83
N PRO A 252 16.72 8.98 -5.05
CA PRO A 252 17.71 9.11 -3.99
C PRO A 252 17.80 10.52 -3.37
N ALA A 253 17.73 11.55 -4.20
CA ALA A 253 17.73 12.93 -3.72
C ALA A 253 16.48 13.27 -2.88
N MET A 254 15.30 12.79 -3.28
CA MET A 254 14.06 12.97 -2.52
C MET A 254 14.08 12.18 -1.20
N LYS A 255 14.64 10.98 -1.21
CA LYS A 255 14.82 10.16 -0.01
C LYS A 255 15.68 10.87 1.05
N ARG A 256 16.78 11.48 0.61
CA ARG A 256 17.64 12.31 1.50
C ARG A 256 16.91 13.53 2.03
N LEU A 257 16.18 14.25 1.18
CA LEU A 257 15.38 15.40 1.58
C LEU A 257 14.31 15.01 2.63
N ILE A 258 13.58 13.92 2.41
CA ILE A 258 12.54 13.44 3.31
C ILE A 258 13.15 13.04 4.66
N ALA A 259 14.30 12.38 4.68
CA ALA A 259 15.00 12.02 5.90
C ALA A 259 15.37 13.27 6.71
N GLU A 260 16.01 14.26 6.09
CA GLU A 260 16.38 15.52 6.77
C GLU A 260 15.15 16.30 7.26
N LEU A 261 14.06 16.33 6.46
CA LEU A 261 12.79 16.94 6.89
C LEU A 261 12.18 16.24 8.11
N ASN A 262 12.21 14.92 8.15
CA ASN A 262 11.71 14.16 9.29
C ASN A 262 12.48 14.51 10.57
N ASP A 263 13.80 14.46 10.50
CA ASP A 263 14.68 14.78 11.65
C ASP A 263 14.51 16.24 12.10
N PHE A 264 14.51 17.16 11.15
CA PHE A 264 14.36 18.58 11.43
C PHE A 264 13.02 18.94 12.06
N LEU A 265 11.92 18.46 11.48
CA LEU A 265 10.57 18.79 11.96
C LEU A 265 10.23 18.07 13.26
N ALA A 266 10.79 16.87 13.52
CA ALA A 266 10.67 16.22 14.81
C ALA A 266 11.39 17.01 15.91
N ALA A 267 12.59 17.50 15.62
CA ALA A 267 13.38 18.30 16.56
C ALA A 267 12.82 19.70 16.85
N ASN A 268 12.06 20.29 15.93
CA ASN A 268 11.58 21.67 15.99
C ASN A 268 10.04 21.80 15.89
N ALA A 269 9.30 20.78 16.30
CA ALA A 269 7.85 20.72 16.13
C ALA A 269 7.11 21.90 16.79
N GLU A 270 7.49 22.30 17.99
CA GLU A 270 6.88 23.41 18.73
C GLU A 270 7.14 24.76 18.04
N GLU A 271 8.39 25.01 17.63
CA GLU A 271 8.75 26.24 16.91
C GLU A 271 8.04 26.33 15.57
N PHE A 272 8.02 25.23 14.83
CA PHE A 272 7.36 25.16 13.52
C PHE A 272 5.85 25.42 13.59
N ALA A 273 5.18 24.91 14.63
CA ALA A 273 3.74 25.12 14.83
C ALA A 273 3.37 26.61 15.05
N GLN A 274 4.30 27.42 15.56
CA GLN A 274 4.10 28.84 15.80
C GLN A 274 4.32 29.71 14.55
N ILE A 275 4.93 29.15 13.50
CA ILE A 275 5.22 29.88 12.27
C ILE A 275 3.95 29.99 11.42
N LYS A 276 3.64 31.19 10.95
CA LYS A 276 2.53 31.42 10.03
C LYS A 276 2.71 30.56 8.75
N LYS A 277 1.63 29.93 8.29
CA LYS A 277 1.64 29.04 7.13
C LYS A 277 2.35 29.63 5.90
N SER A 278 2.17 30.92 5.65
CA SER A 278 2.83 31.65 4.56
C SER A 278 4.35 31.76 4.67
N HIS A 279 4.92 31.56 5.86
CA HIS A 279 6.36 31.64 6.10
C HIS A 279 7.02 30.28 6.38
N GLN A 280 6.23 29.20 6.47
CA GLN A 280 6.73 27.87 6.79
C GLN A 280 7.71 27.35 5.72
N ARG A 281 7.41 27.57 4.45
CA ARG A 281 8.29 27.17 3.34
C ARG A 281 9.65 27.84 3.43
N ASP A 282 9.70 29.16 3.62
CA ASP A 282 10.94 29.91 3.75
C ASP A 282 11.73 29.52 4.99
N TYR A 283 11.05 29.22 6.08
CA TYR A 283 11.64 28.73 7.30
C TYR A 283 12.35 27.38 7.07
N ILE A 284 11.69 26.42 6.42
CA ILE A 284 12.25 25.12 6.10
C ILE A 284 13.48 25.28 5.21
N ILE A 285 13.38 26.07 4.11
CA ILE A 285 14.50 26.31 3.18
C ILE A 285 15.75 26.82 3.90
N ARG A 286 15.60 27.71 4.88
CA ARG A 286 16.73 28.25 5.65
C ARG A 286 17.39 27.26 6.59
N LYS A 287 16.69 26.22 6.97
CA LYS A 287 17.14 25.23 7.97
C LYS A 287 17.69 23.95 7.35
N LEU A 288 17.32 23.64 6.12
CA LEU A 288 17.83 22.49 5.39
C LEU A 288 19.28 22.69 4.95
N SER A 289 19.98 21.59 4.69
CA SER A 289 21.26 21.61 3.99
C SER A 289 21.10 22.27 2.61
N PRO A 290 22.15 22.90 2.06
CA PRO A 290 22.03 23.65 0.79
C PRO A 290 21.48 22.80 -0.36
N GLU A 291 21.89 21.55 -0.47
CA GLU A 291 21.43 20.61 -1.51
C GLU A 291 19.93 20.33 -1.36
N ASN A 292 19.48 19.93 -0.17
CA ASN A 292 18.08 19.64 0.10
C ASN A 292 17.20 20.89 0.07
N ALA A 293 17.73 22.05 0.48
CA ALA A 293 17.03 23.32 0.37
C ALA A 293 16.75 23.69 -1.10
N ALA A 294 17.71 23.47 -2.00
CA ALA A 294 17.53 23.71 -3.43
C ALA A 294 16.46 22.79 -4.04
N ILE A 295 16.47 21.51 -3.68
CA ILE A 295 15.44 20.54 -4.12
C ILE A 295 14.08 20.95 -3.60
N TYR A 296 13.97 21.22 -2.30
CA TYR A 296 12.70 21.61 -1.68
C TYR A 296 12.13 22.91 -2.28
N ALA A 297 12.97 23.89 -2.54
CA ALA A 297 12.58 25.16 -3.20
C ALA A 297 12.08 24.96 -4.64
N SER A 298 12.57 23.95 -5.35
CA SER A 298 12.16 23.63 -6.73
C SER A 298 10.82 22.89 -6.82
N LEU A 299 10.32 22.33 -5.71
CA LEU A 299 9.07 21.59 -5.71
C LEU A 299 7.86 22.52 -5.87
N PRO A 300 6.80 22.06 -6.57
CA PRO A 300 5.51 22.74 -6.56
C PRO A 300 5.00 22.97 -5.13
N GLU A 301 4.32 24.08 -4.90
CA GLU A 301 3.90 24.50 -3.55
C GLU A 301 3.03 23.44 -2.85
N GLY A 302 2.11 22.80 -3.59
CA GLY A 302 1.26 21.75 -3.06
C GLY A 302 2.05 20.57 -2.51
N VAL A 303 3.10 20.14 -3.23
CA VAL A 303 3.95 19.02 -2.81
C VAL A 303 4.87 19.40 -1.66
N ALA A 304 5.49 20.55 -1.70
CA ALA A 304 6.30 21.07 -0.60
C ALA A 304 5.47 21.14 0.71
N ARG A 305 4.22 21.56 0.58
CA ARG A 305 3.27 21.57 1.70
C ARG A 305 2.94 20.17 2.20
N GLN A 306 2.67 19.20 1.32
CA GLN A 306 2.40 17.81 1.71
C GLN A 306 3.58 17.18 2.45
N LEU A 307 4.81 17.47 2.04
CA LEU A 307 6.03 17.02 2.72
C LEU A 307 6.19 17.58 4.12
N SER A 308 5.65 18.76 4.41
CA SER A 308 5.84 19.45 5.68
C SER A 308 4.68 19.31 6.67
N LEU A 309 3.47 19.05 6.20
CA LEU A 309 2.25 19.11 7.03
C LEU A 309 1.66 17.75 7.37
N ASP A 310 1.69 16.81 6.45
CA ASP A 310 1.01 15.53 6.61
C ASP A 310 1.98 14.49 7.19
N ARG A 311 1.92 14.30 8.51
CA ARG A 311 2.78 13.39 9.25
C ARG A 311 1.98 12.28 9.89
N ASP A 312 2.62 11.11 9.97
CA ASP A 312 2.07 9.98 10.71
C ASP A 312 2.18 10.21 12.24
N PRO A 313 1.56 9.37 13.07
CA PRO A 313 1.67 9.47 14.53
C PRO A 313 3.10 9.38 15.07
N HIS A 314 4.04 8.87 14.27
CA HIS A 314 5.47 8.77 14.61
C HIS A 314 6.27 9.99 14.12
N GLY A 315 5.63 10.96 13.48
CA GLY A 315 6.26 12.19 12.99
C GLY A 315 6.91 12.09 11.61
N ASN A 316 6.72 10.98 10.88
CA ASN A 316 7.26 10.80 9.53
C ASN A 316 6.32 11.36 8.46
N VAL A 317 6.88 11.78 7.33
CA VAL A 317 6.10 12.17 6.15
C VAL A 317 5.24 10.99 5.69
N GLN A 318 3.95 11.24 5.48
CA GLN A 318 3.05 10.26 4.88
C GLN A 318 3.19 10.29 3.34
N VAL A 319 4.17 9.56 2.83
CA VAL A 319 4.52 9.55 1.41
C VAL A 319 3.35 9.12 0.53
N SER A 320 2.51 8.22 1.00
CA SER A 320 1.30 7.76 0.28
C SER A 320 0.29 8.89 -0.01
N LEU A 321 0.29 9.95 0.80
CA LEU A 321 -0.58 11.11 0.60
C LEU A 321 -0.02 12.11 -0.43
N ILE A 322 1.25 11.96 -0.85
CA ILE A 322 1.84 12.83 -1.87
C ILE A 322 1.16 12.53 -3.20
N GLU A 323 0.57 13.55 -3.79
CA GLU A 323 -0.07 13.49 -5.10
C GLU A 323 0.99 13.49 -6.23
N THR A 324 1.77 12.41 -6.29
CA THR A 324 2.89 12.25 -7.24
C THR A 324 2.43 12.37 -8.69
N GLU A 325 1.22 11.93 -9.01
CA GLU A 325 0.60 12.06 -10.33
C GLU A 325 0.40 13.53 -10.73
N LYS A 326 0.03 14.39 -9.80
CA LYS A 326 -0.08 15.83 -10.02
C LYS A 326 1.28 16.50 -10.10
N LEU A 327 2.18 16.17 -9.19
CA LEU A 327 3.56 16.66 -9.18
C LEU A 327 4.20 16.46 -10.55
N LEU A 328 4.20 15.22 -11.04
CA LEU A 328 4.84 14.90 -12.32
C LEU A 328 4.15 15.62 -13.49
N SER A 329 2.82 15.66 -13.52
CA SER A 329 2.11 16.32 -14.62
C SER A 329 2.34 17.82 -14.66
N GLU A 330 2.40 18.50 -13.51
CA GLU A 330 2.69 19.93 -13.41
C GLU A 330 4.14 20.24 -13.88
N MET A 331 5.09 19.45 -13.42
CA MET A 331 6.50 19.62 -13.83
C MET A 331 6.70 19.31 -15.32
N VAL A 332 6.04 18.28 -15.85
CA VAL A 332 6.05 17.96 -17.29
C VAL A 332 5.44 19.11 -18.08
N GLY A 333 4.32 19.65 -17.64
CA GLY A 333 3.69 20.80 -18.28
C GLY A 333 4.60 22.02 -18.35
N THR A 334 5.31 22.33 -17.25
CA THR A 334 6.30 23.42 -17.19
C THR A 334 7.45 23.19 -18.16
N LYS A 335 8.00 21.97 -18.18
CA LYS A 335 9.10 21.60 -19.09
C LYS A 335 8.67 21.67 -20.56
N LEU A 336 7.48 21.19 -20.89
CA LEU A 336 6.95 21.28 -22.25
C LEU A 336 6.67 22.71 -22.70
N ALA A 337 6.24 23.59 -21.80
CA ALA A 337 6.10 25.02 -22.08
C ALA A 337 7.46 25.66 -22.45
N GLN A 338 8.50 25.36 -21.68
CA GLN A 338 9.86 25.78 -21.99
C GLN A 338 10.32 25.22 -23.35
N TRP A 339 10.13 23.92 -23.59
CA TRP A 339 10.50 23.29 -24.86
C TRP A 339 9.74 23.86 -26.05
N LYS A 340 8.53 24.35 -25.84
CA LYS A 340 7.74 25.02 -26.87
C LYS A 340 8.37 26.35 -27.28
N GLU A 341 8.84 27.15 -26.30
CA GLU A 341 9.57 28.39 -26.54
C GLU A 341 10.89 28.12 -27.26
N GLU A 342 11.55 26.99 -26.93
CA GLU A 342 12.80 26.56 -27.56
C GLU A 342 12.59 25.89 -28.95
N GLY A 343 11.35 25.74 -29.39
CA GLY A 343 11.01 25.04 -30.64
C GLY A 343 11.17 23.51 -30.62
N LYS A 344 11.36 22.92 -29.44
CA LYS A 344 11.55 21.47 -29.24
C LYS A 344 10.23 20.69 -29.08
N PHE A 345 9.15 21.39 -28.79
CA PHE A 345 7.80 20.79 -28.60
C PHE A 345 6.80 21.55 -29.47
N VAL A 346 6.10 20.78 -30.32
CA VAL A 346 5.01 21.28 -31.13
C VAL A 346 3.78 20.46 -30.86
N GLY A 347 2.86 20.96 -30.06
CA GLY A 347 1.66 20.24 -29.67
C GLY A 347 0.89 20.92 -28.56
N LYS A 348 -0.01 20.17 -27.98
CA LYS A 348 -0.82 20.55 -26.80
C LYS A 348 -0.59 19.54 -25.71
N PHE A 349 -0.52 20.02 -24.48
CA PHE A 349 -0.45 19.16 -23.30
C PHE A 349 -1.54 19.56 -22.31
N ALA A 350 -2.39 18.60 -21.99
CA ALA A 350 -3.38 18.70 -20.93
C ALA A 350 -3.40 17.37 -20.18
N ALA A 351 -3.39 17.43 -18.84
CA ALA A 351 -3.32 16.26 -17.99
C ALA A 351 -4.62 16.00 -17.24
N GLN A 352 -4.92 14.73 -17.06
CA GLN A 352 -5.91 14.20 -16.11
C GLN A 352 -5.18 13.32 -15.10
N HIS A 353 -5.70 13.25 -13.88
CA HIS A 353 -5.07 12.57 -12.76
C HIS A 353 -5.98 11.51 -12.19
N HIS A 354 -5.41 10.35 -11.87
CA HIS A 354 -6.12 9.24 -11.25
C HIS A 354 -5.24 8.62 -10.18
N PHE A 355 -5.87 8.20 -9.10
CA PHE A 355 -5.25 7.36 -8.08
C PHE A 355 -6.14 6.14 -7.84
N PHE A 356 -5.60 4.96 -8.07
CA PHE A 356 -6.25 3.69 -7.78
C PHE A 356 -5.63 3.08 -6.53
N GLY A 357 -6.45 2.93 -5.49
CA GLY A 357 -6.04 2.56 -4.18
C GLY A 357 -6.92 1.48 -3.56
N TYR A 358 -7.81 1.87 -2.66
CA TYR A 358 -8.63 0.94 -1.89
C TYR A 358 -9.56 0.06 -2.74
N GLU A 359 -9.92 0.46 -3.94
CA GLU A 359 -10.71 -0.32 -4.89
C GLU A 359 -10.06 -1.69 -5.15
N GLY A 360 -8.73 -1.71 -5.32
CA GLY A 360 -7.98 -2.95 -5.49
C GLY A 360 -7.82 -3.76 -4.21
N ARG A 361 -7.83 -3.09 -3.05
CA ARG A 361 -7.72 -3.77 -1.74
C ARG A 361 -9.01 -4.45 -1.29
N CYS A 362 -10.14 -3.98 -1.77
CA CYS A 362 -11.46 -4.43 -1.33
C CYS A 362 -12.27 -5.08 -2.46
N ALA A 363 -11.66 -5.31 -3.60
CA ALA A 363 -12.30 -5.99 -4.72
C ALA A 363 -12.63 -7.46 -4.39
N ALA A 364 -13.64 -8.00 -5.05
CA ALA A 364 -13.93 -9.41 -4.96
C ALA A 364 -12.73 -10.24 -5.46
N PRO A 365 -12.32 -11.30 -4.74
CA PRO A 365 -11.14 -12.07 -5.09
C PRO A 365 -11.19 -12.65 -6.49
N SER A 366 -10.05 -12.61 -7.20
CA SER A 366 -9.90 -13.28 -8.50
C SER A 366 -9.91 -14.80 -8.32
N ASN A 367 -10.11 -15.52 -9.43
CA ASN A 367 -10.08 -16.98 -9.41
C ASN A 367 -8.75 -17.54 -8.88
N PHE A 368 -7.64 -16.85 -9.14
CA PHE A 368 -6.34 -17.23 -8.60
C PHE A 368 -6.30 -17.14 -7.06
N CYS A 369 -6.92 -16.12 -6.51
CA CYS A 369 -7.01 -15.94 -5.06
C CYS A 369 -7.97 -16.94 -4.39
N LEU A 370 -8.91 -17.50 -5.15
CA LEU A 370 -9.86 -18.50 -4.65
C LEU A 370 -9.22 -19.89 -4.48
N LEU A 371 -8.21 -20.20 -5.27
CA LEU A 371 -7.45 -21.45 -5.22
C LEU A 371 -6.45 -21.48 -4.07
#